data_2cad72feca1cc007e812c1818aee032d
#
_entry.id   2cad72feca1cc007e812c1818aee032d
#
_cell.length_a   1.000
_cell.length_b   1.000
_cell.length_c   1.000
_cell.angle_alpha   90.00
_cell.angle_beta   90.00
_cell.angle_gamma   90.00
#
_symmetry.space_group_name_H-M   'P 1'
#
loop_
_entity.id
_entity.type
_entity.pdbx_description
1 polymer ?
#
loop_
_entity_poly.entity_id
_entity_poly.type
_entity_poly.pdbx_seq_one_letter_code
_entity_poly.pdbx_strand_id
1 'polypeptide(L)'
;MKYRIGICDDEISACSELEQYITDYFKEQTDSVEVLVWNSAEEFIKDVPEKVNVDILFLDIQLPRKNGVDVGHYIRETANNAAMQIIYISSQTSYAMELFELHPYNFLVKPLNREKVCGEIQKLLQLDNQDRR
;
A
#
# COMPACT_ATOMS: atom_id res chain seq x y z
N MET A 1 -6.30 -17.15 6.52
CA MET A 1 -5.08 -16.35 6.64
C MET A 1 -5.43 -14.91 6.97
N LYS A 2 -4.57 -14.22 7.68
CA LYS A 2 -4.78 -12.81 8.01
C LYS A 2 -3.78 -11.95 7.26
N TYR A 3 -4.29 -10.99 6.51
CA TYR A 3 -3.46 -10.03 5.79
C TYR A 3 -3.37 -8.73 6.57
N ARG A 4 -2.21 -8.09 6.49
CA ARG A 4 -2.01 -6.74 7.00
C ARG A 4 -1.83 -5.81 5.81
N ILE A 5 -2.74 -4.86 5.69
CA ILE A 5 -2.71 -3.88 4.61
C ILE A 5 -2.49 -2.50 5.20
N GLY A 6 -1.42 -1.86 4.78
CA GLY A 6 -1.07 -0.53 5.26
C GLY A 6 -1.55 0.54 4.31
N ILE A 7 -1.86 1.70 4.87
CA ILE A 7 -2.20 2.91 4.13
C ILE A 7 -1.30 4.01 4.67
N CYS A 8 -0.54 4.65 3.81
CA CYS A 8 0.30 5.78 4.18
C CYS A 8 -0.10 6.99 3.32
N ASP A 9 -0.88 7.91 3.90
CA ASP A 9 -1.43 9.06 3.20
C ASP A 9 -1.76 10.13 4.24
N ASP A 10 -1.39 11.38 3.98
CA ASP A 10 -1.65 12.49 4.91
C ASP A 10 -3.09 13.01 4.82
N GLU A 11 -3.84 12.60 3.81
CA GLU A 11 -5.23 13.02 3.61
C GLU A 11 -6.17 12.05 4.32
N ILE A 12 -6.74 12.50 5.45
CA ILE A 12 -7.56 11.64 6.31
C ILE A 12 -8.78 11.07 5.59
N SER A 13 -9.43 11.87 4.75
CA SER A 13 -10.60 11.41 4.01
C SER A 13 -10.24 10.30 3.01
N ALA A 14 -9.09 10.41 2.36
CA ALA A 14 -8.62 9.38 1.45
C ALA A 14 -8.33 8.08 2.19
N CYS A 15 -7.72 8.18 3.37
CA CYS A 15 -7.47 7.00 4.22
C CYS A 15 -8.77 6.31 4.61
N SER A 16 -9.77 7.09 5.01
CA SER A 16 -11.07 6.54 5.44
C SER A 16 -11.78 5.82 4.30
N GLU A 17 -11.78 6.41 3.12
CA GLU A 17 -12.39 5.79 1.93
C GLU A 17 -11.68 4.48 1.57
N LEU A 18 -10.36 4.52 1.54
CA LEU A 18 -9.57 3.35 1.18
C LEU A 18 -9.73 2.23 2.20
N GLU A 19 -9.73 2.57 3.47
CA GLU A 19 -9.96 1.60 4.53
C GLU A 19 -11.34 0.93 4.38
N GLN A 20 -12.35 1.70 4.03
CA GLN A 20 -13.70 1.18 3.83
C GLN A 20 -13.74 0.21 2.65
N TYR A 21 -13.11 0.55 1.54
CA TYR A 21 -13.07 -0.34 0.37
C TYR A 21 -12.37 -1.66 0.71
N ILE A 22 -11.26 -1.60 1.43
CA ILE A 22 -10.51 -2.78 1.83
C ILE A 22 -11.34 -3.66 2.76
N THR A 23 -11.92 -3.06 3.78
CA THR A 23 -12.73 -3.77 4.77
C THR A 23 -13.93 -4.44 4.11
N ASP A 24 -14.62 -3.72 3.24
CA ASP A 24 -15.78 -4.27 2.53
C ASP A 24 -15.41 -5.46 1.65
N TYR A 25 -14.26 -5.38 0.98
CA TYR A 25 -13.79 -6.49 0.17
C TYR A 25 -13.63 -7.76 1.00
N PHE A 26 -12.98 -7.64 2.16
CA PHE A 26 -12.67 -8.81 3.00
C PHE A 26 -13.88 -9.38 3.74
N LYS A 27 -14.97 -8.63 3.84
CA LYS A 27 -16.20 -9.15 4.45
C LYS A 27 -16.73 -10.39 3.73
N GLU A 28 -16.50 -10.49 2.44
CA GLU A 28 -16.97 -11.60 1.61
C GLU A 28 -15.91 -12.65 1.36
N GLN A 29 -14.75 -12.52 1.99
CA GLN A 29 -13.64 -13.45 1.81
C GLN A 29 -13.50 -14.36 3.02
N THR A 30 -12.84 -15.51 2.82
CA THR A 30 -12.49 -16.41 3.92
C THR A 30 -11.30 -15.85 4.71
N ASP A 31 -10.41 -15.12 4.06
CA ASP A 31 -9.28 -14.46 4.72
C ASP A 31 -9.75 -13.22 5.48
N SER A 32 -9.03 -12.88 6.53
CA SER A 32 -9.29 -11.66 7.30
C SER A 32 -8.24 -10.59 7.00
N VAL A 33 -8.54 -9.36 7.42
CA VAL A 33 -7.62 -8.24 7.19
C VAL A 33 -7.49 -7.39 8.45
N GLU A 34 -6.28 -6.89 8.66
CA GLU A 34 -6.01 -5.81 9.61
C GLU A 34 -5.52 -4.62 8.79
N VAL A 35 -6.18 -3.48 8.91
CA VAL A 35 -5.81 -2.26 8.20
C VAL A 35 -5.06 -1.35 9.15
N LEU A 36 -3.89 -0.89 8.72
CA LEU A 36 -3.02 -0.02 9.50
C LEU A 36 -2.85 1.30 8.73
N VAL A 37 -3.01 2.43 9.41
CA VAL A 37 -2.98 3.73 8.75
C VAL A 37 -1.87 4.60 9.35
N TRP A 38 -1.05 5.17 8.49
CA TRP A 38 -0.05 6.16 8.84
C TRP A 38 -0.32 7.43 8.05
N ASN A 39 -0.26 8.57 8.71
CA ASN A 39 -0.56 9.85 8.06
C ASN A 39 0.70 10.64 7.68
N SER A 40 1.87 10.06 7.88
CA SER A 40 3.13 10.64 7.45
C SER A 40 4.16 9.57 7.16
N ALA A 41 5.15 9.92 6.34
CA ALA A 41 6.28 9.04 6.06
C ALA A 41 7.07 8.76 7.34
N GLU A 42 7.23 9.76 8.19
CA GLU A 42 7.98 9.64 9.43
C GLU A 42 7.35 8.62 10.38
N GLU A 43 6.02 8.66 10.52
CA GLU A 43 5.32 7.68 11.36
C GLU A 43 5.48 6.27 10.81
N PHE A 44 5.35 6.12 9.50
CA PHE A 44 5.51 4.82 8.85
C PHE A 44 6.90 4.23 9.10
N ILE A 45 7.93 5.04 8.91
CA ILE A 45 9.31 4.58 9.07
C ILE A 45 9.62 4.14 10.50
N LYS A 46 9.01 4.78 11.49
CA LYS A 46 9.19 4.38 12.89
C LYS A 46 8.64 2.99 13.18
N ASP A 47 7.58 2.61 12.52
CA ASP A 47 6.86 1.37 12.82
C ASP A 47 7.30 0.19 11.95
N VAL A 48 7.66 0.44 10.70
CA VAL A 48 7.92 -0.62 9.73
C VAL A 48 9.42 -0.67 9.40
N PRO A 49 10.06 -1.84 9.46
CA PRO A 49 9.50 -3.14 9.82
C PRO A 49 9.62 -3.51 11.29
N GLU A 50 10.25 -2.67 12.13
CA GLU A 50 10.64 -3.06 13.50
C GLU A 50 9.47 -3.47 14.39
N LYS A 51 8.39 -2.68 14.37
CA LYS A 51 7.23 -2.95 15.21
C LYS A 51 6.16 -3.73 14.50
N VAL A 52 6.02 -3.53 13.18
CA VAL A 52 4.97 -4.17 12.40
C VAL A 52 5.43 -4.34 10.96
N ASN A 53 4.94 -5.40 10.32
CA ASN A 53 5.11 -5.62 8.88
C ASN A 53 3.75 -5.60 8.21
N VAL A 54 3.74 -5.21 6.93
CA VAL A 54 2.53 -5.24 6.12
C VAL A 54 2.78 -6.06 4.87
N ASP A 55 1.72 -6.69 4.37
CA ASP A 55 1.79 -7.50 3.15
C ASP A 55 1.60 -6.63 1.91
N ILE A 56 0.69 -5.68 1.99
CA ILE A 56 0.35 -4.75 0.91
C ILE A 56 0.34 -3.35 1.48
N LEU A 57 1.00 -2.42 0.81
CA LEU A 57 1.01 -1.01 1.22
C LEU A 57 0.46 -0.14 0.11
N PHE A 58 -0.57 0.65 0.43
CA PHE A 58 -1.05 1.74 -0.41
C PHE A 58 -0.32 3.00 0.04
N LEU A 59 0.49 3.56 -0.82
CA LEU A 59 1.43 4.61 -0.47
C LEU A 59 1.25 5.85 -1.34
N ASP A 60 0.85 6.96 -0.73
CA ASP A 60 0.74 8.23 -1.43
C ASP A 60 2.15 8.76 -1.72
N ILE A 61 2.36 9.19 -2.95
CA ILE A 61 3.63 9.79 -3.36
C ILE A 61 3.78 11.19 -2.79
N GLN A 62 2.68 11.93 -2.72
CA GLN A 62 2.69 13.36 -2.36
C GLN A 62 2.54 13.58 -0.85
N LEU A 63 3.49 13.05 -0.09
CA LEU A 63 3.52 13.25 1.35
C LEU A 63 4.36 14.49 1.68
N PRO A 64 4.02 15.21 2.77
CA PRO A 64 4.83 16.35 3.22
C PRO A 64 6.21 15.89 3.65
N ARG A 65 7.21 16.74 3.45
CA ARG A 65 8.62 16.54 3.85
C ARG A 65 9.28 15.39 3.11
N LYS A 66 8.98 14.15 3.48
CA LYS A 66 9.53 12.95 2.84
C LYS A 66 8.41 12.31 2.03
N ASN A 67 8.56 12.28 0.73
CA ASN A 67 7.51 11.79 -0.16
C ASN A 67 7.48 10.26 -0.25
N GLY A 68 6.48 9.73 -0.97
CA GLY A 68 6.30 8.29 -1.12
C GLY A 68 7.43 7.59 -1.85
N VAL A 69 8.12 8.28 -2.76
CA VAL A 69 9.28 7.71 -3.44
C VAL A 69 10.40 7.43 -2.44
N ASP A 70 10.63 8.38 -1.52
CA ASP A 70 11.62 8.20 -0.45
C ASP A 70 11.26 7.03 0.46
N VAL A 71 9.98 6.88 0.80
CA VAL A 71 9.51 5.76 1.60
C VAL A 71 9.75 4.44 0.87
N GLY A 72 9.47 4.40 -0.44
CA GLY A 72 9.73 3.23 -1.26
C GLY A 72 11.19 2.82 -1.26
N HIS A 73 12.10 3.78 -1.40
CA HIS A 73 13.53 3.52 -1.31
C HIS A 73 13.90 2.96 0.06
N TYR A 74 13.34 3.55 1.12
CA TYR A 74 13.56 3.05 2.47
C TYR A 74 13.16 1.57 2.59
N ILE A 75 11.97 1.22 2.10
CA ILE A 75 11.47 -0.16 2.17
C ILE A 75 12.41 -1.12 1.43
N ARG A 76 12.77 -0.80 0.20
CA ARG A 76 13.55 -1.71 -0.65
C ARG A 76 15.02 -1.78 -0.25
N GLU A 77 15.60 -0.67 0.15
CA GLU A 77 17.04 -0.55 0.36
C GLU A 77 17.42 -0.63 1.84
N THR A 78 16.87 0.26 2.67
CA THR A 78 17.27 0.36 4.08
C THR A 78 16.65 -0.73 4.92
N ALA A 79 15.34 -0.94 4.79
CA ALA A 79 14.65 -2.00 5.51
C ALA A 79 14.85 -3.38 4.86
N ASN A 80 15.41 -3.41 3.67
CA ASN A 80 15.72 -4.62 2.90
C ASN A 80 14.49 -5.53 2.76
N ASN A 81 13.33 -4.94 2.49
CA ASN A 81 12.09 -5.67 2.35
C ASN A 81 11.64 -5.66 0.90
N ALA A 82 11.96 -6.74 0.19
CA ALA A 82 11.54 -6.92 -1.20
C ALA A 82 10.19 -7.62 -1.32
N ALA A 83 9.66 -8.17 -0.22
CA ALA A 83 8.42 -8.96 -0.24
C ALA A 83 7.16 -8.11 -0.14
N MET A 84 7.24 -6.91 0.46
CA MET A 84 6.09 -6.04 0.59
C MET A 84 5.62 -5.58 -0.78
N GLN A 85 4.34 -5.76 -1.07
CA GLN A 85 3.75 -5.28 -2.31
C GLN A 85 3.33 -3.82 -2.14
N ILE A 86 3.84 -2.94 -2.98
CA ILE A 86 3.57 -1.51 -2.88
C ILE A 86 2.69 -1.07 -4.03
N ILE A 87 1.54 -0.49 -3.71
CA ILE A 87 0.67 0.15 -4.68
C ILE A 87 0.75 1.65 -4.43
N TYR A 88 1.38 2.36 -5.34
CA TYR A 88 1.50 3.81 -5.22
C TYR A 88 0.20 4.50 -5.62
N ILE A 89 -0.08 5.60 -4.94
CA ILE A 89 -1.29 6.40 -5.19
C ILE A 89 -0.84 7.84 -5.41
N SER A 90 -1.36 8.49 -6.44
CA SER A 90 -1.11 9.91 -6.67
C SER A 90 -2.15 10.50 -7.62
N SER A 91 -2.37 11.80 -7.51
CA SER A 91 -3.13 12.55 -8.50
C SER A 91 -2.27 12.93 -9.71
N GLN A 92 -0.94 12.68 -9.67
CA GLN A 92 -0.01 13.03 -10.74
C GLN A 92 0.65 11.79 -11.33
N THR A 93 0.47 11.59 -12.62
CA THR A 93 1.03 10.44 -13.33
C THR A 93 2.52 10.58 -13.65
N SER A 94 3.05 11.80 -13.55
CA SER A 94 4.46 12.08 -13.88
C SER A 94 5.47 11.31 -13.03
N TYR A 95 5.06 10.83 -11.87
CA TYR A 95 5.93 10.05 -10.98
C TYR A 95 6.10 8.59 -11.41
N ALA A 96 5.29 8.10 -12.34
CA ALA A 96 5.28 6.68 -12.69
C ALA A 96 6.65 6.16 -13.14
N MET A 97 7.38 6.95 -13.89
CA MET A 97 8.71 6.55 -14.39
C MET A 97 9.74 6.41 -13.27
N GLU A 98 9.70 7.30 -12.28
CA GLU A 98 10.62 7.24 -11.14
C GLU A 98 10.37 6.00 -10.29
N LEU A 99 9.13 5.55 -10.23
CA LEU A 99 8.76 4.40 -9.41
C LEU A 99 9.18 3.07 -10.00
N PHE A 100 9.52 3.04 -11.27
CA PHE A 100 9.88 1.79 -11.96
C PHE A 100 11.04 1.08 -11.26
N GLU A 101 12.00 1.82 -10.76
CA GLU A 101 13.16 1.27 -10.06
C GLU A 101 12.83 0.64 -8.71
N LEU A 102 11.68 0.98 -8.14
CA LEU A 102 11.25 0.49 -6.82
C LEU A 102 10.41 -0.77 -6.89
N HIS A 103 10.23 -1.31 -8.08
CA HIS A 103 9.46 -2.54 -8.31
C HIS A 103 8.08 -2.50 -7.63
N PRO A 104 7.28 -1.45 -7.89
CA PRO A 104 5.94 -1.40 -7.32
C PRO A 104 5.07 -2.47 -7.94
N TYR A 105 4.06 -2.92 -7.19
CA TYR A 105 3.07 -3.79 -7.79
C TYR A 105 2.24 -3.02 -8.82
N ASN A 106 1.78 -1.83 -8.45
CA ASN A 106 0.99 -1.01 -9.36
C ASN A 106 1.01 0.46 -8.93
N PHE A 107 0.41 1.28 -9.77
CA PHE A 107 0.29 2.72 -9.58
C PHE A 107 -1.16 3.10 -9.88
N LEU A 108 -1.86 3.64 -8.89
CA LEU A 108 -3.25 4.06 -9.05
C LEU A 108 -3.38 5.58 -9.01
N VAL A 109 -4.19 6.12 -9.90
CA VAL A 109 -4.40 7.57 -9.99
C VAL A 109 -5.63 7.95 -9.17
N LYS A 110 -5.50 8.98 -8.33
CA LYS A 110 -6.63 9.54 -7.58
C LYS A 110 -7.59 10.27 -8.54
N PRO A 111 -8.88 10.28 -8.28
CA PRO A 111 -9.55 9.68 -7.13
C PRO A 111 -9.69 8.17 -7.27
N LEU A 112 -9.55 7.48 -6.15
CA LEU A 112 -9.70 6.03 -6.11
C LEU A 112 -11.18 5.66 -6.10
N ASN A 113 -11.48 4.47 -6.59
CA ASN A 113 -12.83 3.92 -6.48
C ASN A 113 -12.75 2.47 -6.01
N ARG A 114 -13.90 1.96 -5.56
CA ARG A 114 -14.00 0.61 -5.02
C ARG A 114 -13.50 -0.44 -6.00
N GLU A 115 -13.91 -0.34 -7.26
CA GLU A 115 -13.58 -1.34 -8.26
C GLU A 115 -12.09 -1.47 -8.50
N LYS A 116 -11.38 -0.35 -8.59
CA LYS A 116 -9.93 -0.35 -8.80
C LYS A 116 -9.20 -0.93 -7.60
N VAL A 117 -9.57 -0.50 -6.40
CA VAL A 117 -8.93 -0.96 -5.16
C VAL A 117 -9.17 -2.46 -4.97
N CYS A 118 -10.41 -2.89 -5.05
CA CYS A 118 -10.76 -4.31 -4.86
C CYS A 118 -10.15 -5.18 -5.95
N GLY A 119 -10.11 -4.68 -7.18
CA GLY A 119 -9.48 -5.41 -8.29
C GLY A 119 -8.00 -5.67 -8.06
N GLU A 120 -7.27 -4.69 -7.54
CA GLU A 120 -5.85 -4.85 -7.24
C GLU A 120 -5.62 -5.83 -6.09
N ILE A 121 -6.43 -5.74 -5.04
CA ILE A 121 -6.34 -6.67 -3.93
C ILE A 121 -6.62 -8.10 -4.40
N GLN A 122 -7.65 -8.29 -5.21
CA GLN A 122 -8.00 -9.60 -5.73
C GLN A 122 -6.86 -10.23 -6.51
N LYS A 123 -6.21 -9.45 -7.38
CA LYS A 123 -5.07 -9.93 -8.16
C LYS A 123 -3.91 -10.33 -7.26
N LEU A 124 -3.60 -9.54 -6.24
CA LEU A 124 -2.51 -9.83 -5.31
C LEU A 124 -2.78 -11.09 -4.50
N LEU A 125 -4.01 -11.29 -4.05
CA LEU A 125 -4.37 -12.49 -3.30
C LEU A 125 -4.31 -13.74 -4.17
N GLN A 126 -4.66 -13.63 -5.44
CA GLN A 126 -4.53 -14.75 -6.38
C GLN A 126 -3.08 -15.15 -6.58
N LEU A 127 -2.18 -14.16 -6.72
CA LEU A 127 -0.75 -14.43 -6.86
C LEU A 127 -0.18 -15.09 -5.60
N ASP A 128 -0.56 -14.62 -4.42
CA ASP A 128 -0.13 -15.20 -3.16
C ASP A 128 -0.57 -16.66 -3.06
N ASN A 129 -1.81 -16.95 -3.41
CA ASN A 129 -2.33 -18.31 -3.40
C ASN A 129 -1.60 -19.23 -4.39
N GLN A 130 -1.23 -18.72 -5.55
CA GLN A 130 -0.47 -19.49 -6.54
C GLN A 130 0.93 -19.82 -6.02
N ASP A 131 1.58 -18.87 -5.38
CA ASP A 131 2.93 -19.05 -4.83
C ASP A 131 2.99 -20.12 -3.74
N ARG A 132 1.87 -20.39 -3.09
CA ARG A 132 1.78 -21.39 -2.03
C ARG A 132 1.60 -22.82 -2.52
N ARG A 133 1.35 -22.95 -3.79
CA ARG A 133 1.19 -24.29 -4.39
C ARG A 133 2.55 -24.86 -4.76
#